data_9071c18f4d30bfedf133ad0860c3755d
#
_entry.id   9071c18f4d30bfedf133ad0860c3755d
#
_cell.length_a   1.000
_cell.length_b   1.000
_cell.length_c   1.000
_cell.angle_alpha   90.00
_cell.angle_beta   90.00
_cell.angle_gamma   90.00
#
_symmetry.space_group_name_H-M   'P 1'
#
loop_
_entity.id
_entity.type
_entity.pdbx_description
1 polymer ?
#
loop_
_entity_poly.entity_id
_entity_poly.type
_entity_poly.pdbx_seq_one_letter_code
_entity_poly.pdbx_strand_id
1 'polypeptide(L)'
;NQSGNVLAQLKLQNINSQTIKAATVQIFPMDTAGDAIDESITYQYLDLNAGRDTFFGQKAAIPLPNAVTRSFSVVVTEVIFLDNTKWIADGKEWRPLKKPASIGWGDPELVKQFHCDYGEHSNNMLLEDDDLWICVCGSINRSGETCCHRCRQTLDSLRAFNIENLRKRKDERLALEAAAAEKRRSEEKQRNLRIAKTAPIVLVAIAVLCVAIYFASSAVKKNNAYNSAVSLMEQEEYGQASALFQELGDYKDSGAQLEKITAKYDEACGKMENGEYDGAIDILEKMGD
;
A
#
# COMPACT_ATOMS: atom_id res chain seq x y z
N ASN A 1 23.13 -36.79 14.01
CA ASN A 1 22.18 -37.65 13.36
C ASN A 1 21.77 -38.76 14.34
N GLN A 2 20.51 -39.18 14.38
CA GLN A 2 20.01 -40.25 15.28
C GLN A 2 20.68 -41.62 15.03
N SER A 3 21.31 -41.82 13.87
CA SER A 3 22.06 -43.02 13.49
C SER A 3 23.55 -42.98 13.84
N GLY A 4 24.03 -41.95 14.51
CA GLY A 4 25.45 -41.76 14.85
C GLY A 4 26.36 -41.36 13.68
N ASN A 5 25.83 -41.20 12.48
CA ASN A 5 26.61 -40.77 11.31
C ASN A 5 26.91 -39.28 11.37
N VAL A 6 28.15 -38.91 11.14
CA VAL A 6 28.58 -37.52 11.00
C VAL A 6 28.40 -37.08 9.54
N LEU A 7 27.81 -35.91 9.32
CA LEU A 7 27.59 -35.37 7.99
C LEU A 7 28.24 -34.00 7.89
N ALA A 8 29.00 -33.75 6.84
CA ALA A 8 29.48 -32.42 6.47
C ALA A 8 28.50 -31.77 5.52
N GLN A 9 28.21 -30.53 5.73
CA GLN A 9 27.41 -29.68 4.83
C GLN A 9 28.17 -28.39 4.56
N LEU A 10 28.43 -28.12 3.31
CA LEU A 10 29.22 -26.95 2.91
C LEU A 10 28.29 -25.87 2.31
N LYS A 11 28.63 -24.64 2.58
CA LYS A 11 28.03 -23.47 1.91
C LYS A 11 29.16 -22.71 1.21
N LEU A 12 29.23 -22.87 -0.10
CA LEU A 12 30.23 -22.26 -0.97
C LEU A 12 29.59 -21.10 -1.75
N GLN A 13 30.37 -20.05 -2.01
CA GLN A 13 29.91 -18.91 -2.80
C GLN A 13 30.83 -18.71 -4.00
N ASN A 14 30.24 -18.57 -5.18
CA ASN A 14 31.02 -18.18 -6.37
C ASN A 14 31.24 -16.65 -6.37
N ILE A 15 32.48 -16.24 -6.24
CA ILE A 15 32.88 -14.82 -6.35
C ILE A 15 33.47 -14.48 -7.73
N ASN A 16 33.58 -15.47 -8.63
CA ASN A 16 34.06 -15.27 -9.98
C ASN A 16 32.93 -14.75 -10.89
N SER A 17 33.28 -14.02 -11.94
CA SER A 17 32.35 -13.60 -12.99
C SER A 17 31.83 -14.76 -13.84
N GLN A 18 32.60 -15.86 -13.96
CA GLN A 18 32.20 -17.05 -14.70
C GLN A 18 31.27 -17.92 -13.87
N THR A 19 30.27 -18.52 -14.52
CA THR A 19 29.32 -19.45 -13.87
C THR A 19 29.99 -20.81 -13.65
N ILE A 20 29.92 -21.34 -12.42
CA ILE A 20 30.45 -22.63 -12.05
C ILE A 20 29.46 -23.72 -12.46
N LYS A 21 29.95 -24.73 -13.21
CA LYS A 21 29.23 -25.92 -13.65
C LYS A 21 29.45 -27.10 -12.73
N ALA A 22 30.68 -27.26 -12.24
CA ALA A 22 31.04 -28.30 -11.28
C ALA A 22 32.17 -27.83 -10.36
N ALA A 23 32.24 -28.38 -9.16
CA ALA A 23 33.33 -28.12 -8.22
C ALA A 23 33.72 -29.40 -7.48
N THR A 24 35.03 -29.67 -7.34
CA THR A 24 35.55 -30.76 -6.56
C THR A 24 36.16 -30.21 -5.26
N VAL A 25 35.77 -30.79 -4.15
CA VAL A 25 36.28 -30.47 -2.83
C VAL A 25 36.93 -31.67 -2.19
N GLN A 26 37.97 -31.46 -1.40
CA GLN A 26 38.61 -32.42 -0.55
C GLN A 26 38.35 -32.05 0.91
N ILE A 27 37.81 -32.95 1.68
CA ILE A 27 37.41 -32.77 3.06
C ILE A 27 38.34 -33.63 3.96
N PHE A 28 38.90 -32.99 4.96
CA PHE A 28 39.84 -33.63 5.91
C PHE A 28 39.15 -33.70 7.28
N PRO A 29 38.62 -34.88 7.68
CA PRO A 29 37.99 -35.07 8.99
C PRO A 29 39.03 -34.94 10.12
N MET A 30 38.62 -34.30 11.22
CA MET A 30 39.46 -34.05 12.39
C MET A 30 38.71 -34.44 13.68
N ASP A 31 39.48 -34.80 14.70
CA ASP A 31 38.98 -35.07 16.04
C ASP A 31 38.74 -33.76 16.86
N THR A 32 38.54 -33.92 18.16
CA THR A 32 38.32 -32.79 19.09
C THR A 32 39.58 -31.92 19.30
N ALA A 33 40.77 -32.51 19.09
CA ALA A 33 42.04 -31.80 19.21
C ALA A 33 42.39 -31.05 17.87
N GLY A 34 41.74 -31.38 16.79
CA GLY A 34 42.03 -30.85 15.46
C GLY A 34 43.01 -31.73 14.67
N ASP A 35 43.30 -32.93 15.18
CA ASP A 35 44.17 -33.87 14.49
C ASP A 35 43.38 -34.64 13.43
N ALA A 36 44.00 -34.90 12.27
CA ALA A 36 43.40 -35.68 11.20
C ALA A 36 43.21 -37.11 11.66
N ILE A 37 42.00 -37.66 11.47
CA ILE A 37 41.61 -39.00 11.95
C ILE A 37 41.44 -40.01 10.84
N ASP A 38 41.25 -39.57 9.60
CA ASP A 38 41.04 -40.42 8.44
C ASP A 38 41.72 -39.83 7.20
N GLU A 39 41.73 -40.61 6.10
CA GLU A 39 42.08 -40.09 4.79
C GLU A 39 41.05 -39.04 4.36
N SER A 40 41.48 -38.09 3.54
CA SER A 40 40.61 -37.07 2.99
C SER A 40 39.54 -37.68 2.07
N ILE A 41 38.37 -37.08 2.09
CA ILE A 41 37.23 -37.47 1.28
C ILE A 41 37.11 -36.50 0.11
N THR A 42 37.09 -37.01 -1.10
CA THR A 42 36.81 -36.23 -2.31
C THR A 42 35.32 -36.25 -2.60
N TYR A 43 34.74 -35.05 -2.76
CA TYR A 43 33.34 -34.89 -3.14
C TYR A 43 33.20 -33.95 -4.35
N GLN A 44 32.32 -34.34 -5.28
CA GLN A 44 32.06 -33.52 -6.48
C GLN A 44 30.64 -32.97 -6.45
N TYR A 45 30.55 -31.66 -6.58
CA TYR A 45 29.31 -30.99 -6.89
C TYR A 45 29.17 -30.93 -8.41
N LEU A 46 28.16 -31.59 -8.94
CA LEU A 46 27.90 -31.68 -10.39
C LEU A 46 26.64 -30.88 -10.75
N ASP A 47 26.47 -30.58 -12.03
CA ASP A 47 25.30 -29.93 -12.60
C ASP A 47 24.92 -28.62 -11.89
N LEU A 48 25.93 -27.89 -11.47
CA LEU A 48 25.77 -26.58 -10.88
C LEU A 48 25.45 -25.52 -11.98
N ASN A 49 24.69 -24.53 -11.61
CA ASN A 49 24.51 -23.29 -12.38
C ASN A 49 24.74 -22.11 -11.43
N ALA A 50 25.94 -22.09 -10.83
CA ALA A 50 26.29 -21.11 -9.82
C ALA A 50 26.95 -19.88 -10.46
N GLY A 51 26.15 -18.87 -10.80
CA GLY A 51 26.64 -17.57 -11.25
C GLY A 51 27.32 -16.79 -10.12
N ARG A 52 27.87 -15.62 -10.46
CA ARG A 52 28.52 -14.74 -9.46
C ARG A 52 27.57 -14.45 -8.30
N ASP A 53 28.09 -14.42 -7.08
CA ASP A 53 27.40 -14.25 -5.80
C ASP A 53 26.43 -15.39 -5.43
N THR A 54 26.30 -16.42 -6.24
CA THR A 54 25.43 -17.55 -5.95
C THR A 54 26.08 -18.51 -4.95
N PHE A 55 25.29 -18.92 -3.96
CA PHE A 55 25.67 -19.97 -3.01
C PHE A 55 25.27 -21.34 -3.53
N PHE A 56 26.15 -22.32 -3.31
CA PHE A 56 25.91 -23.72 -3.64
C PHE A 56 26.47 -24.65 -2.57
N GLY A 57 26.18 -25.94 -2.67
CA GLY A 57 26.68 -27.00 -1.76
C GLY A 57 25.80 -27.23 -0.53
N GLN A 58 25.02 -26.24 -0.09
CA GLN A 58 24.23 -26.31 1.15
C GLN A 58 23.10 -27.39 1.16
N LYS A 59 22.79 -27.99 0.03
CA LYS A 59 21.79 -29.07 -0.07
C LYS A 59 22.40 -30.49 0.00
N ALA A 60 23.72 -30.60 -0.15
CA ALA A 60 24.41 -31.85 -0.12
C ALA A 60 24.86 -32.19 1.32
N ALA A 61 24.45 -33.34 1.82
CA ALA A 61 24.94 -33.91 3.07
C ALA A 61 26.00 -34.95 2.75
N ILE A 62 27.25 -34.67 3.03
CA ILE A 62 28.39 -35.51 2.72
C ILE A 62 28.69 -36.38 3.93
N PRO A 63 28.54 -37.73 3.84
CA PRO A 63 28.82 -38.61 4.96
C PRO A 63 30.32 -38.66 5.25
N LEU A 64 30.66 -38.45 6.53
CA LEU A 64 32.02 -38.67 7.05
C LEU A 64 32.08 -40.06 7.70
N PRO A 65 33.08 -40.90 7.36
CA PRO A 65 33.07 -42.34 7.73
C PRO A 65 33.24 -42.54 9.22
N ASN A 66 33.92 -41.65 9.90
CA ASN A 66 34.26 -41.82 11.31
C ASN A 66 33.32 -41.06 12.26
N ALA A 67 32.68 -41.82 13.15
CA ALA A 67 31.74 -41.26 14.13
C ALA A 67 32.40 -40.36 15.21
N VAL A 68 33.73 -40.43 15.36
CA VAL A 68 34.46 -39.54 16.30
C VAL A 68 34.84 -38.19 15.67
N THR A 69 34.58 -37.96 14.39
CA THR A 69 34.81 -36.67 13.76
C THR A 69 34.07 -35.56 14.49
N ARG A 70 34.77 -34.47 14.82
CA ARG A 70 34.21 -33.28 15.52
C ARG A 70 34.37 -32.01 14.73
N SER A 71 35.36 -31.96 13.83
CA SER A 71 35.58 -30.85 12.90
C SER A 71 36.10 -31.36 11.57
N PHE A 72 36.19 -30.50 10.59
CA PHE A 72 36.82 -30.82 9.31
C PHE A 72 37.38 -29.54 8.67
N SER A 73 38.44 -29.67 7.88
CA SER A 73 38.87 -28.65 6.94
C SER A 73 38.47 -29.03 5.52
N VAL A 74 38.40 -28.03 4.64
CA VAL A 74 37.97 -28.22 3.26
C VAL A 74 38.88 -27.46 2.31
N VAL A 75 39.26 -28.08 1.23
CA VAL A 75 39.98 -27.45 0.11
C VAL A 75 39.17 -27.68 -1.17
N VAL A 76 38.95 -26.61 -1.96
CA VAL A 76 38.44 -26.73 -3.33
C VAL A 76 39.62 -27.07 -4.23
N THR A 77 39.61 -28.24 -4.88
CA THR A 77 40.71 -28.71 -5.69
C THR A 77 40.53 -28.44 -7.17
N GLU A 78 39.31 -28.42 -7.65
CA GLU A 78 38.98 -28.13 -9.06
C GLU A 78 37.65 -27.40 -9.18
N VAL A 79 37.57 -26.47 -10.13
CA VAL A 79 36.32 -25.82 -10.55
C VAL A 79 36.22 -25.88 -12.06
N ILE A 80 35.06 -26.33 -12.55
CA ILE A 80 34.73 -26.35 -13.98
C ILE A 80 33.69 -25.28 -14.23
N PHE A 81 33.97 -24.38 -15.15
CA PHE A 81 33.07 -23.31 -15.55
C PHE A 81 32.12 -23.74 -16.67
N LEU A 82 31.10 -23.00 -16.92
CA LEU A 82 30.07 -23.29 -17.93
C LEU A 82 30.64 -23.39 -19.35
N ASP A 83 31.67 -22.63 -19.66
CA ASP A 83 32.43 -22.67 -20.92
C ASP A 83 33.40 -23.87 -21.01
N ASN A 84 33.35 -24.79 -20.04
CA ASN A 84 34.25 -25.95 -19.86
C ASN A 84 35.73 -25.60 -19.59
N THR A 85 36.05 -24.34 -19.31
CA THR A 85 37.39 -24.04 -18.77
C THR A 85 37.48 -24.56 -17.33
N LYS A 86 38.72 -24.85 -16.91
CA LYS A 86 39.02 -25.43 -15.60
C LYS A 86 39.95 -24.56 -14.80
N TRP A 87 39.64 -24.43 -13.52
CA TRP A 87 40.58 -23.96 -12.51
C TRP A 87 41.00 -25.14 -11.62
N ILE A 88 42.28 -25.29 -11.39
CA ILE A 88 42.85 -26.31 -10.52
C ILE A 88 43.64 -25.60 -9.44
N ALA A 89 43.52 -26.07 -8.18
CA ALA A 89 44.22 -25.50 -7.03
C ALA A 89 45.73 -25.58 -7.24
N ASP A 90 46.41 -24.48 -6.98
CA ASP A 90 47.86 -24.35 -7.15
C ASP A 90 48.69 -24.77 -5.92
N GLY A 91 48.01 -25.38 -4.93
CA GLY A 91 48.60 -25.82 -3.68
C GLY A 91 48.89 -24.72 -2.65
N LYS A 92 48.49 -23.48 -2.93
CA LYS A 92 48.58 -22.39 -1.95
C LYS A 92 47.62 -22.61 -0.78
N GLU A 93 48.02 -22.19 0.41
CA GLU A 93 47.16 -22.28 1.58
C GLU A 93 45.94 -21.38 1.44
N TRP A 94 44.78 -21.89 1.87
CA TRP A 94 43.57 -21.14 1.98
C TRP A 94 43.66 -20.23 3.23
N ARG A 95 43.30 -18.95 3.07
CA ARG A 95 43.28 -18.00 4.17
C ARG A 95 41.87 -17.63 4.58
N PRO A 96 41.62 -17.38 5.85
CA PRO A 96 40.33 -16.87 6.31
C PRO A 96 40.02 -15.52 5.65
N LEU A 97 38.82 -15.38 5.08
CA LEU A 97 38.34 -14.11 4.60
C LEU A 97 38.07 -13.18 5.79
N LYS A 98 38.70 -12.00 5.80
CA LYS A 98 38.41 -10.97 6.80
C LYS A 98 36.96 -10.53 6.67
N LYS A 99 36.30 -10.27 7.80
CA LYS A 99 34.94 -9.75 7.83
C LYS A 99 34.97 -8.23 7.90
N PRO A 100 34.19 -7.53 7.05
CA PRO A 100 34.08 -6.08 7.15
C PRO A 100 33.41 -5.69 8.46
N ALA A 101 33.76 -4.53 8.99
CA ALA A 101 33.09 -3.97 10.15
C ALA A 101 31.63 -3.62 9.78
N SER A 102 30.70 -3.99 10.64
CA SER A 102 29.29 -3.60 10.48
C SER A 102 29.07 -2.14 10.87
N ILE A 103 28.14 -1.47 10.23
CA ILE A 103 27.70 -0.12 10.61
C ILE A 103 26.80 -0.17 11.84
N GLY A 104 27.38 -0.33 13.02
CA GLY A 104 26.68 -0.36 14.30
C GLY A 104 26.90 0.92 15.13
N TRP A 105 26.62 2.10 14.56
CA TRP A 105 26.99 3.38 15.21
C TRP A 105 26.06 3.81 16.35
N GLY A 106 25.02 3.05 16.70
CA GLY A 106 24.08 3.39 17.78
C GLY A 106 23.16 4.60 17.47
N ASP A 107 23.31 5.23 16.32
CA ASP A 107 22.47 6.34 15.84
C ASP A 107 21.68 5.88 14.59
N PRO A 108 20.38 5.59 14.73
CA PRO A 108 19.55 5.13 13.60
C PRO A 108 19.47 6.14 12.46
N GLU A 109 19.48 7.45 12.78
CA GLU A 109 19.41 8.48 11.75
C GLU A 109 20.72 8.60 10.95
N LEU A 110 21.85 8.28 11.58
CA LEU A 110 23.14 8.21 10.90
C LEU A 110 23.19 6.99 9.97
N VAL A 111 22.67 5.84 10.40
CA VAL A 111 22.51 4.64 9.57
C VAL A 111 21.59 4.93 8.40
N LYS A 112 20.45 5.58 8.64
CA LYS A 112 19.54 6.01 7.57
C LYS A 112 20.23 6.91 6.56
N GLN A 113 21.05 7.88 7.01
CA GLN A 113 21.83 8.73 6.12
C GLN A 113 22.84 7.94 5.29
N PHE A 114 23.50 6.96 5.89
CA PHE A 114 24.42 6.08 5.17
C PHE A 114 23.70 5.28 4.08
N HIS A 115 22.50 4.75 4.38
CA HIS A 115 21.68 4.08 3.37
C HIS A 115 21.21 5.03 2.26
N CYS A 116 20.93 6.29 2.57
CA CYS A 116 20.61 7.29 1.55
C CYS A 116 21.81 7.55 0.60
N ASP A 117 23.04 7.57 1.13
CA ASP A 117 24.22 7.88 0.37
C ASP A 117 24.78 6.69 -0.43
N TYR A 118 24.72 5.49 0.14
CA TYR A 118 25.36 4.29 -0.40
C TYR A 118 24.40 3.17 -0.80
N GLY A 119 23.10 3.33 -0.56
CA GLY A 119 22.06 2.37 -0.88
C GLY A 119 21.56 1.58 0.33
N GLU A 120 20.31 1.13 0.28
CA GLU A 120 19.57 0.47 1.37
C GLU A 120 20.26 -0.81 1.91
N HIS A 121 21.01 -1.49 1.05
CA HIS A 121 21.71 -2.74 1.41
C HIS A 121 23.14 -2.51 1.95
N SER A 122 23.53 -1.26 2.21
CA SER A 122 24.87 -0.93 2.69
C SER A 122 24.96 -1.08 4.21
N ASN A 123 25.37 -2.26 4.66
CA ASN A 123 25.42 -2.63 6.09
C ASN A 123 26.84 -2.80 6.63
N ASN A 124 27.86 -2.60 5.80
CA ASN A 124 29.25 -2.83 6.13
C ASN A 124 30.10 -1.59 5.82
N MET A 125 31.26 -1.52 6.43
CA MET A 125 32.32 -0.62 5.99
C MET A 125 33.11 -1.26 4.85
N LEU A 126 33.72 -0.44 3.98
CA LEU A 126 34.66 -0.93 3.00
C LEU A 126 35.78 -1.71 3.69
N LEU A 127 36.07 -2.89 3.19
CA LEU A 127 37.25 -3.68 3.55
C LEU A 127 38.06 -3.95 2.29
N GLU A 128 39.31 -3.56 2.30
CA GLU A 128 40.28 -3.90 1.27
C GLU A 128 41.24 -4.96 1.80
N ASP A 129 41.49 -5.97 1.00
CA ASP A 129 42.47 -7.02 1.23
C ASP A 129 43.30 -7.20 -0.05
N ASP A 130 44.44 -7.92 -0.03
CA ASP A 130 45.41 -7.97 -1.11
C ASP A 130 44.81 -8.14 -2.54
N ASP A 131 43.99 -9.18 -2.70
CA ASP A 131 43.45 -9.59 -4.00
C ASP A 131 41.98 -9.23 -4.20
N LEU A 132 41.32 -8.67 -3.19
CA LEU A 132 39.90 -8.40 -3.21
C LEU A 132 39.52 -7.22 -2.31
N TRP A 133 38.32 -6.70 -2.51
CA TRP A 133 37.71 -5.75 -1.60
C TRP A 133 36.23 -6.09 -1.39
N ILE A 134 35.75 -5.85 -0.18
CA ILE A 134 34.34 -6.08 0.21
C ILE A 134 33.65 -4.73 0.26
N CYS A 135 32.66 -4.57 -0.59
CA CYS A 135 31.86 -3.37 -0.69
C CYS A 135 30.96 -3.19 0.53
N VAL A 136 30.51 -1.97 0.79
CA VAL A 136 29.53 -1.64 1.83
C VAL A 136 28.23 -2.46 1.71
N CYS A 137 27.84 -2.93 0.53
CA CYS A 137 26.73 -3.83 0.30
C CYS A 137 27.04 -5.32 0.60
N GLY A 138 28.26 -5.62 1.05
CA GLY A 138 28.72 -6.97 1.37
C GLY A 138 29.18 -7.81 0.16
N SER A 139 29.18 -7.23 -1.05
CA SER A 139 29.64 -7.92 -2.25
C SER A 139 31.16 -7.96 -2.31
N ILE A 140 31.73 -9.10 -2.69
CA ILE A 140 33.18 -9.33 -2.83
C ILE A 140 33.56 -8.98 -4.27
N ASN A 141 34.52 -8.09 -4.44
CA ASN A 141 35.06 -7.64 -5.72
C ASN A 141 36.56 -7.94 -5.78
N ARG A 142 37.11 -8.09 -6.98
CA ARG A 142 38.55 -8.27 -7.17
C ARG A 142 39.29 -6.92 -7.07
N SER A 143 40.56 -6.94 -6.68
CA SER A 143 41.37 -5.73 -6.54
C SER A 143 41.45 -4.88 -7.79
N GLY A 144 41.36 -5.48 -8.98
CA GLY A 144 41.32 -4.77 -10.27
C GLY A 144 39.96 -4.13 -10.64
N GLU A 145 38.90 -4.42 -9.91
CA GLU A 145 37.57 -3.82 -10.16
C GLU A 145 37.46 -2.49 -9.42
N THR A 146 37.24 -1.42 -10.14
CA THR A 146 37.10 -0.05 -9.60
C THR A 146 35.68 0.29 -9.16
N CYS A 147 34.72 -0.57 -9.49
CA CYS A 147 33.30 -0.39 -9.23
C CYS A 147 32.70 -1.71 -8.72
N CYS A 148 31.87 -1.63 -7.69
CA CYS A 148 31.18 -2.82 -7.21
C CYS A 148 30.23 -3.36 -8.27
N HIS A 149 30.37 -4.64 -8.61
CA HIS A 149 29.52 -5.27 -9.63
C HIS A 149 28.03 -5.32 -9.24
N ARG A 150 27.73 -5.30 -7.94
CA ARG A 150 26.36 -5.43 -7.42
C ARG A 150 25.66 -4.07 -7.25
N CYS A 151 26.23 -3.15 -6.46
CA CYS A 151 25.59 -1.89 -6.12
C CYS A 151 26.11 -0.68 -6.94
N ARG A 152 27.14 -0.89 -7.77
CA ARG A 152 27.74 0.13 -8.65
C ARG A 152 28.49 1.26 -7.93
N GLN A 153 28.63 1.21 -6.63
CA GLN A 153 29.47 2.15 -5.89
C GLN A 153 30.93 2.02 -6.36
N THR A 154 31.58 3.14 -6.59
CA THR A 154 33.00 3.14 -6.99
C THR A 154 33.90 2.98 -5.77
N LEU A 155 35.02 2.28 -5.93
CA LEU A 155 35.97 2.06 -4.86
C LEU A 155 36.51 3.39 -4.30
N ASP A 156 36.73 4.36 -5.16
CA ASP A 156 37.24 5.69 -4.75
C ASP A 156 36.22 6.46 -3.91
N SER A 157 34.91 6.37 -4.24
CA SER A 157 33.88 6.99 -3.42
C SER A 157 33.78 6.35 -2.03
N LEU A 158 34.01 5.04 -1.94
CA LEU A 158 34.01 4.32 -0.68
C LEU A 158 35.26 4.63 0.16
N ARG A 159 36.43 4.79 -0.47
CA ARG A 159 37.68 5.24 0.19
C ARG A 159 37.56 6.66 0.74
N ALA A 160 36.84 7.52 0.03
CA ALA A 160 36.59 8.90 0.45
C ALA A 160 35.57 9.03 1.58
N PHE A 161 35.06 7.91 2.12
CA PHE A 161 34.11 7.93 3.22
C PHE A 161 34.68 8.69 4.43
N ASN A 162 33.87 9.63 4.96
CA ASN A 162 34.19 10.37 6.17
C ASN A 162 32.92 10.46 7.05
N ILE A 163 33.04 10.04 8.31
CA ILE A 163 31.95 10.02 9.26
C ILE A 163 31.44 11.42 9.62
N GLU A 164 32.30 12.43 9.62
CA GLU A 164 31.90 13.81 9.93
C GLU A 164 31.06 14.40 8.79
N ASN A 165 31.43 14.13 7.54
CA ASN A 165 30.65 14.50 6.39
C ASN A 165 29.28 13.80 6.38
N LEU A 166 29.23 12.54 6.83
CA LEU A 166 27.97 11.81 6.96
C LEU A 166 27.07 12.46 8.03
N ARG A 167 27.64 12.84 9.18
CA ARG A 167 26.91 13.55 10.24
C ARG A 167 26.34 14.88 9.74
N LYS A 168 27.16 15.66 9.05
CA LYS A 168 26.70 16.93 8.47
C LYS A 168 25.52 16.74 7.53
N ARG A 169 25.59 15.77 6.59
CA ARG A 169 24.47 15.47 5.69
C ARG A 169 23.22 14.97 6.42
N LYS A 170 23.40 14.17 7.49
CA LYS A 170 22.29 13.78 8.35
C LYS A 170 21.59 15.01 8.96
N ASP A 171 22.37 15.94 9.51
CA ASP A 171 21.82 17.13 10.16
C ASP A 171 21.13 18.06 9.14
N GLU A 172 21.69 18.20 7.93
CA GLU A 172 21.07 18.93 6.83
C GLU A 172 19.73 18.27 6.41
N ARG A 173 19.70 16.94 6.28
CA ARG A 173 18.46 16.20 5.95
C ARG A 173 17.40 16.40 7.04
N LEU A 174 17.76 16.26 8.31
CA LEU A 174 16.82 16.46 9.42
C LEU A 174 16.27 17.88 9.47
N ALA A 175 17.11 18.89 9.20
CA ALA A 175 16.66 20.28 9.13
C ALA A 175 15.66 20.50 7.98
N LEU A 176 15.90 19.92 6.80
CA LEU A 176 14.98 19.99 5.67
C LEU A 176 13.66 19.26 5.95
N GLU A 177 13.71 18.08 6.56
CA GLU A 177 12.51 17.33 6.96
C GLU A 177 11.68 18.12 8.00
N ALA A 178 12.33 18.77 8.98
CA ALA A 178 11.68 19.60 9.98
C ALA A 178 11.00 20.84 9.34
N ALA A 179 11.70 21.55 8.47
CA ALA A 179 11.16 22.70 7.75
C ALA A 179 9.96 22.32 6.87
N ALA A 180 10.04 21.18 6.17
CA ALA A 180 8.93 20.65 5.38
C ALA A 180 7.71 20.27 6.23
N ALA A 181 7.95 19.69 7.41
CA ALA A 181 6.89 19.35 8.36
C ALA A 181 6.21 20.60 8.93
N GLU A 182 6.98 21.65 9.25
CA GLU A 182 6.44 22.90 9.73
C GLU A 182 5.59 23.60 8.65
N LYS A 183 6.06 23.63 7.42
CA LYS A 183 5.31 24.15 6.28
C LYS A 183 3.97 23.42 6.10
N ARG A 184 3.97 22.09 6.12
CA ARG A 184 2.74 21.28 6.04
C ARG A 184 1.76 21.61 7.17
N ARG A 185 2.26 21.73 8.41
CA ARG A 185 1.43 22.12 9.56
C ARG A 185 0.82 23.51 9.41
N SER A 186 1.59 24.47 8.88
CA SER A 186 1.10 25.83 8.63
C SER A 186 0.02 25.86 7.54
N GLU A 187 0.22 25.13 6.44
CA GLU A 187 -0.74 24.99 5.35
C GLU A 187 -2.04 24.33 5.83
N GLU A 188 -1.91 23.26 6.65
CA GLU A 188 -3.07 22.59 7.23
C GLU A 188 -3.87 23.49 8.18
N LYS A 189 -3.18 24.26 9.06
CA LYS A 189 -3.82 25.27 9.91
C LYS A 189 -4.57 26.31 9.08
N GLN A 190 -3.96 26.83 8.01
CA GLN A 190 -4.60 27.79 7.12
C GLN A 190 -5.82 27.19 6.41
N ARG A 191 -5.70 25.95 5.92
CA ARG A 191 -6.84 25.23 5.30
C ARG A 191 -8.00 25.06 6.28
N ASN A 192 -7.70 24.59 7.50
CA ASN A 192 -8.71 24.39 8.53
C ASN A 192 -9.38 25.72 8.94
N LEU A 193 -8.61 26.81 9.02
CA LEU A 193 -9.16 28.13 9.30
C LEU A 193 -10.07 28.63 8.16
N ARG A 194 -9.73 28.37 6.90
CA ARG A 194 -10.60 28.70 5.75
C ARG A 194 -11.90 27.90 5.82
N ILE A 195 -11.82 26.59 6.06
CA ILE A 195 -13.00 25.73 6.21
C ILE A 195 -13.88 26.22 7.37
N ALA A 196 -13.29 26.54 8.53
CA ALA A 196 -14.03 27.04 9.68
C ALA A 196 -14.76 28.37 9.39
N LYS A 197 -14.20 29.22 8.53
CA LYS A 197 -14.84 30.49 8.12
C LYS A 197 -15.92 30.27 7.06
N THR A 198 -15.76 29.36 6.14
CA THR A 198 -16.71 29.16 5.02
C THR A 198 -17.83 28.18 5.35
N ALA A 199 -17.57 27.17 6.20
CA ALA A 199 -18.58 26.16 6.56
C ALA A 199 -19.89 26.75 7.09
N PRO A 200 -19.92 27.71 8.03
CA PRO A 200 -21.18 28.29 8.50
C PRO A 200 -21.95 29.03 7.40
N ILE A 201 -21.24 29.70 6.50
CA ILE A 201 -21.87 30.42 5.37
C ILE A 201 -22.54 29.41 4.43
N VAL A 202 -21.87 28.31 4.11
CA VAL A 202 -22.44 27.27 3.25
C VAL A 202 -23.64 26.60 3.93
N LEU A 203 -23.60 26.35 5.24
CA LEU A 203 -24.71 25.77 5.97
C LEU A 203 -25.93 26.70 5.95
N VAL A 204 -25.74 27.98 6.14
CA VAL A 204 -26.83 28.96 6.06
C VAL A 204 -27.43 29.01 4.65
N ALA A 205 -26.60 29.02 3.62
CA ALA A 205 -27.06 28.98 2.23
C ALA A 205 -27.88 27.71 1.91
N ILE A 206 -27.46 26.56 2.38
CA ILE A 206 -28.21 25.31 2.25
C ILE A 206 -29.55 25.37 2.99
N ALA A 207 -29.56 25.88 4.22
CA ALA A 207 -30.81 26.05 4.98
C ALA A 207 -31.80 26.94 4.26
N VAL A 208 -31.36 28.10 3.74
CA VAL A 208 -32.21 29.01 2.95
C VAL A 208 -32.76 28.30 1.70
N LEU A 209 -31.91 27.56 0.99
CA LEU A 209 -32.34 26.79 -0.19
C LEU A 209 -33.39 25.73 0.15
N CYS A 210 -33.20 24.98 1.25
CA CYS A 210 -34.18 24.00 1.72
C CYS A 210 -35.54 24.65 2.06
N VAL A 211 -35.52 25.80 2.73
CA VAL A 211 -36.72 26.56 3.03
C VAL A 211 -37.42 27.02 1.73
N ALA A 212 -36.68 27.56 0.78
CA ALA A 212 -37.21 27.96 -0.52
C ALA A 212 -37.86 26.81 -1.29
N ILE A 213 -37.22 25.65 -1.31
CA ILE A 213 -37.74 24.41 -1.94
C ILE A 213 -39.03 23.96 -1.22
N TYR A 214 -39.06 24.02 0.12
CA TYR A 214 -40.24 23.64 0.88
C TYR A 214 -41.43 24.54 0.52
N PHE A 215 -41.26 25.87 0.48
CA PHE A 215 -42.34 26.81 0.11
C PHE A 215 -42.76 26.62 -1.36
N ALA A 216 -41.82 26.43 -2.27
CA ALA A 216 -42.12 26.18 -3.68
C ALA A 216 -42.95 24.89 -3.84
N SER A 217 -42.55 23.80 -3.18
CA SER A 217 -43.27 22.51 -3.24
C SER A 217 -44.67 22.60 -2.64
N SER A 218 -44.84 23.37 -1.55
CA SER A 218 -46.15 23.62 -0.93
C SER A 218 -47.07 24.42 -1.87
N ALA A 219 -46.54 25.45 -2.53
CA ALA A 219 -47.30 26.24 -3.50
C ALA A 219 -47.75 25.41 -4.72
N VAL A 220 -46.85 24.53 -5.23
CA VAL A 220 -47.21 23.62 -6.33
C VAL A 220 -48.29 22.63 -5.91
N LYS A 221 -48.21 22.05 -4.69
CA LYS A 221 -49.23 21.15 -4.18
C LYS A 221 -50.60 21.84 -4.08
N LYS A 222 -50.65 23.05 -3.51
CA LYS A 222 -51.89 23.79 -3.40
C LYS A 222 -52.48 24.14 -4.77
N ASN A 223 -51.62 24.55 -5.72
CA ASN A 223 -52.05 24.86 -7.09
C ASN A 223 -52.60 23.61 -7.80
N ASN A 224 -51.96 22.43 -7.65
CA ASN A 224 -52.47 21.19 -8.22
C ASN A 224 -53.79 20.78 -7.61
N ALA A 225 -53.95 20.86 -6.28
CA ALA A 225 -55.21 20.56 -5.60
C ALA A 225 -56.33 21.49 -6.06
N TYR A 226 -56.02 22.80 -6.22
CA TYR A 226 -56.98 23.76 -6.74
C TYR A 226 -57.41 23.41 -8.19
N ASN A 227 -56.48 23.11 -9.09
CA ASN A 227 -56.80 22.72 -10.45
C ASN A 227 -57.61 21.40 -10.53
N SER A 228 -57.29 20.46 -9.63
CA SER A 228 -58.12 19.22 -9.49
C SER A 228 -59.55 19.54 -9.03
N ALA A 229 -59.72 20.41 -8.07
CA ALA A 229 -61.02 20.81 -7.59
C ALA A 229 -61.85 21.52 -8.70
N VAL A 230 -61.22 22.40 -9.48
CA VAL A 230 -61.88 23.04 -10.65
C VAL A 230 -62.29 22.04 -11.69
N SER A 231 -61.43 21.04 -12.01
CA SER A 231 -61.74 19.96 -12.95
C SER A 231 -62.94 19.13 -12.47
N LEU A 232 -63.05 18.84 -11.16
CA LEU A 232 -64.18 18.16 -10.60
C LEU A 232 -65.46 18.97 -10.69
N MET A 233 -65.40 20.27 -10.51
CA MET A 233 -66.51 21.19 -10.76
C MET A 233 -67.02 21.15 -12.20
N GLU A 234 -66.10 21.08 -13.20
CA GLU A 234 -66.45 20.95 -14.62
C GLU A 234 -67.08 19.58 -14.94
N GLN A 235 -66.76 18.55 -14.18
CA GLN A 235 -67.34 17.22 -14.27
C GLN A 235 -68.64 17.06 -13.46
N GLU A 236 -69.07 18.13 -12.85
CA GLU A 236 -70.28 18.17 -12.01
C GLU A 236 -70.20 17.28 -10.74
N GLU A 237 -68.96 16.85 -10.34
CA GLU A 237 -68.70 16.11 -9.12
C GLU A 237 -68.53 17.07 -7.93
N TYR A 238 -69.65 17.68 -7.51
CA TYR A 238 -69.64 18.81 -6.54
C TYR A 238 -69.21 18.40 -5.14
N GLY A 239 -69.53 17.16 -4.71
CA GLY A 239 -69.12 16.68 -3.38
C GLY A 239 -67.61 16.59 -3.23
N GLN A 240 -66.90 15.97 -4.21
CA GLN A 240 -65.46 15.86 -4.18
C GLN A 240 -64.78 17.24 -4.38
N ALA A 241 -65.31 18.08 -5.23
CA ALA A 241 -64.82 19.43 -5.46
C ALA A 241 -64.89 20.29 -4.15
N SER A 242 -66.02 20.19 -3.41
CA SER A 242 -66.21 20.93 -2.20
C SER A 242 -65.21 20.56 -1.10
N ALA A 243 -64.93 19.24 -0.95
CA ALA A 243 -63.94 18.77 0.00
C ALA A 243 -62.55 19.32 -0.28
N LEU A 244 -62.11 19.36 -1.54
CA LEU A 244 -60.82 19.92 -1.93
C LEU A 244 -60.75 21.47 -1.76
N PHE A 245 -61.83 22.17 -2.09
CA PHE A 245 -61.88 23.63 -1.84
C PHE A 245 -61.89 23.98 -0.36
N GLN A 246 -62.55 23.16 0.48
CA GLN A 246 -62.52 23.33 1.94
C GLN A 246 -61.12 23.14 2.49
N GLU A 247 -60.37 22.11 2.02
CA GLU A 247 -58.98 21.84 2.43
C GLU A 247 -58.03 22.98 2.00
N LEU A 248 -58.31 23.59 0.85
CA LEU A 248 -57.51 24.71 0.30
C LEU A 248 -57.74 26.04 1.08
N GLY A 249 -58.89 26.18 1.76
CA GLY A 249 -59.25 27.39 2.51
C GLY A 249 -59.26 28.65 1.64
N ASP A 250 -58.50 29.66 2.06
CA ASP A 250 -58.45 30.95 1.35
C ASP A 250 -57.51 30.95 0.12
N TYR A 251 -57.11 29.77 -0.37
CA TYR A 251 -56.21 29.70 -1.53
C TYR A 251 -56.95 30.06 -2.83
N LYS A 252 -56.49 31.13 -3.51
CA LYS A 252 -57.13 31.72 -4.71
C LYS A 252 -58.61 32.06 -4.41
N ASP A 253 -59.52 31.64 -5.25
CA ASP A 253 -60.96 31.84 -5.13
C ASP A 253 -61.73 30.63 -4.63
N SER A 254 -61.08 29.72 -3.88
CA SER A 254 -61.68 28.49 -3.33
C SER A 254 -62.95 28.78 -2.56
N GLY A 255 -63.01 29.88 -1.78
CA GLY A 255 -64.20 30.30 -1.09
C GLY A 255 -65.36 30.65 -2.04
N ALA A 256 -65.08 31.39 -3.09
CA ALA A 256 -66.13 31.71 -4.10
C ALA A 256 -66.64 30.48 -4.87
N GLN A 257 -65.76 29.49 -5.11
CA GLN A 257 -66.18 28.22 -5.70
C GLN A 257 -67.05 27.37 -4.75
N LEU A 258 -66.78 27.37 -3.45
CA LEU A 258 -67.61 26.74 -2.44
C LEU A 258 -69.01 27.39 -2.38
N GLU A 259 -69.08 28.74 -2.45
CA GLU A 259 -70.39 29.44 -2.52
C GLU A 259 -71.22 29.00 -3.73
N LYS A 260 -70.60 28.77 -4.93
CA LYS A 260 -71.29 28.27 -6.09
C LYS A 260 -71.80 26.84 -5.89
N ILE A 261 -71.05 26.00 -5.19
CA ILE A 261 -71.49 24.61 -4.85
C ILE A 261 -72.67 24.70 -3.88
N THR A 262 -72.60 25.55 -2.88
CA THR A 262 -73.72 25.78 -1.94
C THR A 262 -74.98 26.27 -2.63
N ALA A 263 -74.84 27.22 -3.60
CA ALA A 263 -75.95 27.71 -4.37
C ALA A 263 -76.61 26.57 -5.21
N LYS A 264 -75.84 25.58 -5.66
CA LYS A 264 -76.38 24.40 -6.35
C LYS A 264 -77.17 23.49 -5.40
N TYR A 265 -76.71 23.36 -4.13
CA TYR A 265 -77.45 22.66 -3.09
C TYR A 265 -78.78 23.36 -2.78
N ASP A 266 -78.77 24.71 -2.64
CA ASP A 266 -80.00 25.52 -2.40
C ASP A 266 -80.96 25.39 -3.62
N GLU A 267 -80.46 25.32 -4.84
CA GLU A 267 -81.28 25.08 -6.05
C GLU A 267 -82.00 23.72 -5.96
N ALA A 268 -81.26 22.66 -5.54
CA ALA A 268 -81.85 21.33 -5.34
C ALA A 268 -82.94 21.34 -4.27
N CYS A 269 -82.73 22.00 -3.14
CA CYS A 269 -83.72 22.16 -2.08
C CYS A 269 -84.97 22.92 -2.58
N GLY A 270 -84.79 24.00 -3.35
CA GLY A 270 -85.94 24.73 -3.95
C GLY A 270 -86.74 23.88 -4.93
N LYS A 271 -86.09 23.04 -5.74
CA LYS A 271 -86.79 22.09 -6.65
C LYS A 271 -87.58 21.04 -5.84
N MET A 272 -87.06 20.55 -4.73
CA MET A 272 -87.78 19.64 -3.86
C MET A 272 -89.06 20.27 -3.31
N GLU A 273 -88.99 21.53 -2.83
CA GLU A 273 -90.14 22.28 -2.31
C GLU A 273 -91.22 22.50 -3.38
N ASN A 274 -90.81 22.63 -4.62
CA ASN A 274 -91.72 22.82 -5.76
C ASN A 274 -92.30 21.51 -6.32
N GLY A 275 -91.85 20.39 -5.85
CA GLY A 275 -92.31 19.05 -6.31
C GLY A 275 -91.57 18.54 -7.58
N GLU A 276 -90.48 19.16 -7.98
CA GLU A 276 -89.62 18.81 -9.11
C GLU A 276 -88.57 17.80 -8.71
N TYR A 277 -88.99 16.61 -8.23
CA TYR A 277 -88.11 15.61 -7.54
C TYR A 277 -87.03 15.07 -8.45
N ASP A 278 -87.30 14.80 -9.75
CA ASP A 278 -86.30 14.26 -10.66
C ASP A 278 -85.14 15.22 -10.85
N GLY A 279 -85.41 16.52 -10.98
CA GLY A 279 -84.41 17.56 -11.12
C GLY A 279 -83.61 17.82 -9.84
N ALA A 280 -84.23 17.62 -8.65
CA ALA A 280 -83.54 17.71 -7.39
C ALA A 280 -82.60 16.53 -7.15
N ILE A 281 -83.04 15.30 -7.50
CA ILE A 281 -82.24 14.09 -7.39
C ILE A 281 -80.97 14.17 -8.24
N ASP A 282 -81.09 14.62 -9.50
CA ASP A 282 -79.89 14.77 -10.41
C ASP A 282 -78.82 15.68 -9.80
N ILE A 283 -79.23 16.78 -9.14
CA ILE A 283 -78.27 17.68 -8.48
C ILE A 283 -77.68 17.04 -7.20
N LEU A 284 -78.45 16.34 -6.41
CA LEU A 284 -78.04 15.74 -5.14
C LEU A 284 -77.10 14.52 -5.37
N GLU A 285 -77.36 13.70 -6.42
CA GLU A 285 -76.45 12.64 -6.84
C GLU A 285 -75.04 13.16 -7.18
N LYS A 286 -74.99 14.33 -7.84
CA LYS A 286 -73.73 15.03 -8.16
C LYS A 286 -73.06 15.64 -6.92
N MET A 287 -73.76 15.82 -5.81
CA MET A 287 -73.23 16.22 -4.54
C MET A 287 -72.63 15.04 -3.73
N GLY A 288 -72.95 13.80 -4.15
CA GLY A 288 -72.37 12.60 -3.51
C GLY A 288 -73.06 12.16 -2.25
N ASP A 289 -74.33 12.46 -2.07
CA ASP A 289 -75.20 11.97 -0.98
C ASP A 289 -76.13 10.85 -1.50
#